data_39f2f168b2213f47ec1ab207b477e518
#
_entry.id   39f2f168b2213f47ec1ab207b477e518
#
_cell.length_a   1.000
_cell.length_b   1.000
_cell.length_c   1.000
_cell.angle_alpha   90.00
_cell.angle_beta   90.00
_cell.angle_gamma   90.00
#
_symmetry.space_group_name_H-M   'P 1'
#
loop_
_entity.id
_entity.type
_entity.pdbx_description
1 polymer ?
#
loop_
_entity_poly.entity_id
_entity_poly.type
_entity_poly.pdbx_seq_one_letter_code
_entity_poly.pdbx_strand_id
1 'polypeptide(L)'
;MSGTTGTDSTTGATRTTGTTRNEQLAERWQHSFTDNYGTPRIPLVRGEGSKLWDADGKEYTDLLGGIAVNALGTAHPAVVEAVSRQIATLGHVSNLFMAEPTIALAERLLELDGRPGGRVFFCNSGAEANEAAFKISRRTGRTHLVALQGAFHGRTMGALALTGQPAKQDPFRPLPGDVTHVPFGDVEALRAAVTTETAAVFLEPVQGENGAIPLPEGYLKAAREITRATGTLLVLDEIQTGVGRTGHWFAHQADEGVEPDVVTLAKALGGGLPMGAVLAFGPAAELLTPGQHGTTFGGNPVAAAAGLAVLDTIESEGLLEHVRKLGERLRQGVEALGDPLVSHVRGAGLLLGIVLTEPVSARVQAAAQEAGFLVNAAVPDAVRLAPPLVLTEQEADAFLAALPGILRTVREGAPADAN
;
A
#
# COMPACT_ATOMS: atom_id res chain seq x y z
N MET A 1 8.94 -52.39 -64.09
CA MET A 1 10.24 -52.03 -63.67
C MET A 1 10.12 -50.55 -63.32
N SER A 2 9.61 -50.13 -62.19
CA SER A 2 10.03 -50.07 -60.80
C SER A 2 11.28 -49.25 -60.61
N GLY A 3 11.12 -48.10 -60.07
CA GLY A 3 12.18 -47.28 -59.56
C GLY A 3 11.57 -46.27 -58.62
N THR A 4 11.40 -46.64 -57.34
CA THR A 4 11.01 -45.79 -56.25
C THR A 4 12.26 -45.03 -55.72
N THR A 5 12.25 -43.71 -55.73
CA THR A 5 13.18 -42.91 -54.96
C THR A 5 12.43 -42.19 -53.85
N GLY A 6 12.73 -42.60 -52.63
CA GLY A 6 12.25 -41.91 -51.42
C GLY A 6 12.95 -40.56 -51.28
N THR A 7 12.15 -39.54 -51.02
CA THR A 7 12.65 -38.23 -50.59
C THR A 7 12.37 -38.08 -49.10
N ASP A 8 13.44 -38.10 -48.37
CA ASP A 8 13.49 -37.81 -46.94
C ASP A 8 13.20 -36.32 -46.74
N SER A 9 12.03 -35.98 -46.21
CA SER A 9 11.67 -34.58 -45.85
C SER A 9 11.87 -34.36 -44.37
N THR A 10 13.09 -34.02 -43.96
CA THR A 10 13.36 -33.41 -42.66
C THR A 10 12.78 -32.00 -42.63
N THR A 11 11.55 -31.89 -42.15
CA THR A 11 10.98 -30.57 -41.80
C THR A 11 11.68 -30.03 -40.57
N GLY A 12 12.72 -29.27 -40.79
CA GLY A 12 13.28 -28.37 -39.77
C GLY A 12 12.24 -27.33 -39.37
N ALA A 13 11.68 -27.45 -38.17
CA ALA A 13 10.86 -26.41 -37.58
C ALA A 13 11.73 -25.17 -37.34
N THR A 14 11.69 -24.26 -38.27
CA THR A 14 12.21 -22.88 -38.08
C THR A 14 11.39 -22.27 -36.96
N ARG A 15 11.98 -22.13 -35.76
CA ARG A 15 11.47 -21.28 -34.72
C ARG A 15 11.51 -19.85 -35.29
N THR A 16 10.36 -19.39 -35.76
CA THR A 16 10.16 -17.95 -36.00
C THR A 16 10.31 -17.25 -34.64
N THR A 17 11.39 -16.51 -34.48
CA THR A 17 11.60 -15.58 -33.37
C THR A 17 10.66 -14.39 -33.55
N GLY A 18 9.36 -14.64 -33.40
CA GLY A 18 8.37 -13.56 -33.30
C GLY A 18 8.49 -12.91 -31.92
N THR A 19 8.45 -11.59 -31.88
CA THR A 19 8.35 -10.80 -30.66
C THR A 19 7.21 -11.32 -29.79
N THR A 20 7.46 -11.60 -28.51
CA THR A 20 6.43 -12.09 -27.57
C THR A 20 5.36 -11.02 -27.33
N ARG A 21 4.22 -11.40 -26.78
CA ARG A 21 3.18 -10.43 -26.44
C ARG A 21 3.61 -9.50 -25.31
N ASN A 22 4.41 -9.99 -24.37
CA ASN A 22 5.02 -9.18 -23.33
C ASN A 22 5.91 -8.08 -23.92
N GLU A 23 6.78 -8.42 -24.86
CA GLU A 23 7.66 -7.46 -25.55
C GLU A 23 6.86 -6.42 -26.34
N GLN A 24 5.82 -6.83 -27.07
CA GLN A 24 4.94 -5.90 -27.79
C GLN A 24 4.24 -4.89 -26.87
N LEU A 25 3.81 -5.32 -25.69
CA LEU A 25 3.19 -4.45 -24.70
C LEU A 25 4.20 -3.51 -24.04
N ALA A 26 5.42 -3.98 -23.80
CA ALA A 26 6.52 -3.13 -23.30
C ALA A 26 6.88 -2.01 -24.29
N GLU A 27 6.98 -2.33 -25.58
CA GLU A 27 7.21 -1.34 -26.65
C GLU A 27 6.07 -0.29 -26.69
N ARG A 28 4.82 -0.72 -26.64
CA ARG A 28 3.66 0.19 -26.60
C ARG A 28 3.68 1.08 -25.37
N TRP A 29 4.08 0.56 -24.20
CA TRP A 29 4.24 1.35 -22.98
C TRP A 29 5.25 2.48 -23.18
N GLN A 30 6.44 2.17 -23.69
CA GLN A 30 7.51 3.16 -23.92
C GLN A 30 7.07 4.30 -24.83
N HIS A 31 6.22 4.03 -25.82
CA HIS A 31 5.72 5.04 -26.75
C HIS A 31 4.53 5.86 -26.24
N SER A 32 3.85 5.39 -25.17
CA SER A 32 2.56 5.96 -24.74
C SER A 32 2.59 6.66 -23.39
N PHE A 33 3.57 6.34 -22.54
CA PHE A 33 3.62 6.84 -21.17
C PHE A 33 4.80 7.79 -20.97
N THR A 34 4.65 8.72 -20.01
CA THR A 34 5.79 9.47 -19.48
C THR A 34 6.73 8.50 -18.75
N ASP A 35 8.04 8.75 -18.84
CA ASP A 35 9.06 7.82 -18.33
C ASP A 35 9.31 7.93 -16.81
N ASN A 36 8.30 8.34 -16.04
CA ASN A 36 8.42 8.50 -14.58
C ASN A 36 8.44 7.17 -13.81
N TYR A 37 8.01 6.08 -14.43
CA TYR A 37 8.06 4.71 -13.86
C TYR A 37 9.09 3.80 -14.52
N GLY A 38 9.71 4.24 -15.64
CA GLY A 38 10.41 3.34 -16.55
C GLY A 38 9.46 2.34 -17.21
N THR A 39 10.01 1.35 -17.90
CA THR A 39 9.21 0.29 -18.51
C THR A 39 9.00 -0.86 -17.50
N PRO A 40 7.75 -1.16 -17.08
CA PRO A 40 7.47 -2.32 -16.24
C PRO A 40 7.90 -3.64 -16.91
N ARG A 41 8.43 -4.55 -16.12
CA ARG A 41 8.98 -5.82 -16.64
C ARG A 41 7.91 -6.80 -17.09
N ILE A 42 6.71 -6.76 -16.49
CA ILE A 42 5.65 -7.75 -16.70
C ILE A 42 4.34 -7.05 -17.08
N PRO A 43 3.79 -7.30 -18.25
CA PRO A 43 2.45 -6.86 -18.61
C PRO A 43 1.40 -7.84 -18.10
N LEU A 44 0.81 -7.59 -16.95
CA LEU A 44 -0.25 -8.39 -16.35
C LEU A 44 -1.57 -8.16 -17.11
N VAL A 45 -2.28 -9.25 -17.45
CA VAL A 45 -3.51 -9.19 -18.25
C VAL A 45 -4.72 -9.86 -17.59
N ARG A 46 -4.50 -10.67 -16.55
CA ARG A 46 -5.55 -11.37 -15.80
C ARG A 46 -5.14 -11.54 -14.35
N GLY A 47 -6.13 -11.58 -13.45
CA GLY A 47 -5.94 -11.95 -12.04
C GLY A 47 -7.16 -12.67 -11.48
N GLU A 48 -6.93 -13.50 -10.43
CA GLU A 48 -7.95 -14.21 -9.68
C GLU A 48 -7.42 -14.50 -8.27
N GLY A 49 -8.03 -13.92 -7.23
CA GLY A 49 -7.52 -13.99 -5.88
C GLY A 49 -6.08 -13.46 -5.79
N SER A 50 -5.16 -14.26 -5.29
CA SER A 50 -3.73 -13.96 -5.21
C SER A 50 -2.92 -14.35 -6.45
N LYS A 51 -3.57 -14.81 -7.52
CA LYS A 51 -2.91 -15.23 -8.78
C LYS A 51 -3.04 -14.16 -9.85
N LEU A 52 -1.92 -13.91 -10.54
CA LEU A 52 -1.84 -13.01 -11.68
C LEU A 52 -1.20 -13.71 -12.87
N TRP A 53 -1.60 -13.34 -14.09
CA TRP A 53 -1.04 -13.88 -15.33
C TRP A 53 -0.55 -12.77 -16.22
N ASP A 54 0.64 -12.96 -16.80
CA ASP A 54 1.15 -12.07 -17.84
C ASP A 54 0.57 -12.37 -19.22
N ALA A 55 0.94 -11.54 -20.21
CA ALA A 55 0.39 -11.66 -21.54
C ALA A 55 0.93 -12.87 -22.34
N ASP A 56 2.00 -13.51 -21.89
CA ASP A 56 2.55 -14.74 -22.44
C ASP A 56 2.01 -15.99 -21.69
N GLY A 57 1.17 -15.78 -20.65
CA GLY A 57 0.47 -16.84 -19.91
C GLY A 57 1.21 -17.38 -18.69
N LYS A 58 2.33 -16.77 -18.28
CA LYS A 58 3.02 -17.16 -17.04
C LYS A 58 2.20 -16.72 -15.83
N GLU A 59 2.02 -17.65 -14.88
CA GLU A 59 1.33 -17.42 -13.62
C GLU A 59 2.29 -16.91 -12.54
N TYR A 60 1.78 -16.02 -11.70
CA TYR A 60 2.49 -15.48 -10.54
C TYR A 60 1.60 -15.51 -9.30
N THR A 61 2.18 -15.77 -8.14
CA THR A 61 1.54 -15.48 -6.85
C THR A 61 1.87 -14.04 -6.45
N ASP A 62 0.82 -13.24 -6.23
CA ASP A 62 0.93 -11.83 -5.86
C ASP A 62 1.19 -11.67 -4.35
N LEU A 63 2.44 -11.38 -4.00
CA LEU A 63 2.83 -11.05 -2.63
C LEU A 63 3.02 -9.54 -2.42
N LEU A 64 2.51 -8.71 -3.37
CA LEU A 64 2.57 -7.25 -3.29
C LEU A 64 1.18 -6.60 -3.21
N GLY A 65 0.14 -7.26 -3.76
CA GLY A 65 -1.23 -6.78 -3.70
C GLY A 65 -1.45 -5.41 -4.35
N GLY A 66 -0.72 -5.09 -5.44
CA GLY A 66 -0.80 -3.76 -6.05
C GLY A 66 -0.30 -2.65 -5.12
N ILE A 67 0.70 -2.91 -4.30
CA ILE A 67 1.21 -2.06 -3.20
C ILE A 67 0.17 -1.96 -2.07
N ALA A 68 -0.21 -3.13 -1.51
CA ALA A 68 -1.19 -3.26 -0.43
C ALA A 68 -2.60 -2.72 -0.75
N VAL A 69 -2.99 -2.67 -2.03
CA VAL A 69 -4.29 -2.18 -2.50
C VAL A 69 -5.32 -3.30 -2.57
N ASN A 70 -4.96 -4.44 -3.17
CA ASN A 70 -5.88 -5.54 -3.45
C ASN A 70 -6.10 -6.39 -2.18
N ALA A 71 -6.83 -5.85 -1.20
CA ALA A 71 -7.07 -6.54 0.07
C ALA A 71 -7.69 -7.92 -0.12
N LEU A 72 -8.68 -8.04 -0.98
CA LEU A 72 -9.36 -9.30 -1.31
C LEU A 72 -8.79 -10.00 -2.56
N GLY A 73 -7.60 -9.58 -3.01
CA GLY A 73 -7.03 -10.06 -4.26
C GLY A 73 -7.70 -9.48 -5.50
N THR A 74 -7.48 -10.12 -6.64
CA THR A 74 -8.03 -9.67 -7.92
C THR A 74 -9.34 -10.37 -8.22
N ALA A 75 -10.30 -9.62 -8.79
CA ALA A 75 -11.60 -10.13 -9.23
C ALA A 75 -12.41 -10.87 -8.14
N HIS A 76 -12.33 -10.42 -6.88
CA HIS A 76 -13.10 -11.01 -5.79
C HIS A 76 -14.61 -10.90 -6.07
N PRO A 77 -15.39 -12.00 -5.97
CA PRO A 77 -16.81 -12.01 -6.37
C PRO A 77 -17.65 -10.93 -5.68
N ALA A 78 -17.46 -10.72 -4.37
CA ALA A 78 -18.21 -9.72 -3.61
C ALA A 78 -17.98 -8.30 -4.15
N VAL A 79 -16.73 -7.94 -4.49
CA VAL A 79 -16.39 -6.63 -5.06
C VAL A 79 -16.95 -6.50 -6.48
N VAL A 80 -16.78 -7.52 -7.32
CA VAL A 80 -17.29 -7.53 -8.70
C VAL A 80 -18.80 -7.36 -8.72
N GLU A 81 -19.53 -8.08 -7.86
CA GLU A 81 -20.99 -7.99 -7.75
C GLU A 81 -21.44 -6.60 -7.28
N ALA A 82 -20.84 -6.08 -6.19
CA ALA A 82 -21.19 -4.78 -5.64
C ALA A 82 -20.95 -3.66 -6.65
N VAL A 83 -19.82 -3.65 -7.33
CA VAL A 83 -19.46 -2.68 -8.38
C VAL A 83 -20.41 -2.77 -9.56
N SER A 84 -20.66 -3.98 -10.06
CA SER A 84 -21.54 -4.19 -11.24
C SER A 84 -22.97 -3.76 -10.95
N ARG A 85 -23.49 -4.07 -9.78
CA ARG A 85 -24.83 -3.64 -9.35
C ARG A 85 -24.90 -2.11 -9.19
N GLN A 86 -23.90 -1.52 -8.52
CA GLN A 86 -23.91 -0.09 -8.23
C GLN A 86 -23.75 0.76 -9.49
N ILE A 87 -22.84 0.39 -10.41
CA ILE A 87 -22.67 1.13 -11.68
C ILE A 87 -23.91 1.05 -12.57
N ALA A 88 -24.66 -0.05 -12.52
CA ALA A 88 -25.92 -0.21 -13.23
C ALA A 88 -27.07 0.60 -12.60
N THR A 89 -26.96 0.96 -11.32
CA THR A 89 -28.00 1.69 -10.59
C THR A 89 -27.73 3.19 -10.57
N LEU A 90 -26.56 3.60 -10.08
CA LEU A 90 -26.16 5.00 -9.93
C LEU A 90 -24.63 5.09 -9.92
N GLY A 91 -24.02 5.50 -11.03
CA GLY A 91 -22.58 5.53 -11.21
C GLY A 91 -21.89 6.71 -10.50
N HIS A 92 -22.40 7.93 -10.73
CA HIS A 92 -21.80 9.15 -10.17
C HIS A 92 -22.83 10.27 -10.01
N VAL A 93 -22.78 10.98 -8.88
CA VAL A 93 -23.69 12.14 -8.62
C VAL A 93 -22.98 13.35 -8.00
N SER A 94 -21.69 13.25 -7.67
CA SER A 94 -20.93 14.21 -6.85
C SER A 94 -21.50 14.42 -5.43
N ASN A 95 -20.77 15.16 -4.58
CA ASN A 95 -21.21 15.50 -3.22
C ASN A 95 -22.20 16.68 -3.17
N LEU A 96 -22.77 17.08 -4.33
CA LEU A 96 -23.95 17.97 -4.39
C LEU A 96 -25.23 17.21 -4.07
N PHE A 97 -25.23 15.90 -4.12
CA PHE A 97 -26.36 15.04 -3.81
C PHE A 97 -25.91 13.91 -2.84
N MET A 98 -26.85 13.41 -2.09
CA MET A 98 -26.65 12.28 -1.20
C MET A 98 -26.75 10.96 -1.98
N ALA A 99 -25.85 10.02 -1.68
CA ALA A 99 -25.92 8.65 -2.17
C ALA A 99 -25.79 7.68 -0.98
N GLU A 100 -26.71 6.72 -0.89
CA GLU A 100 -26.78 5.77 0.22
C GLU A 100 -25.47 5.00 0.45
N PRO A 101 -24.79 4.42 -0.57
CA PRO A 101 -23.53 3.69 -0.35
C PRO A 101 -22.43 4.58 0.25
N THR A 102 -22.39 5.87 -0.12
CA THR A 102 -21.41 6.81 0.43
C THR A 102 -21.65 7.09 1.90
N ILE A 103 -22.92 7.26 2.28
CA ILE A 103 -23.32 7.46 3.69
C ILE A 103 -23.00 6.20 4.49
N ALA A 104 -23.44 5.03 4.03
CA ALA A 104 -23.24 3.75 4.68
C ALA A 104 -21.75 3.44 4.90
N LEU A 105 -20.89 3.72 3.91
CA LEU A 105 -19.46 3.54 4.07
C LEU A 105 -18.87 4.49 5.11
N ALA A 106 -19.32 5.75 5.17
CA ALA A 106 -18.86 6.68 6.20
C ALA A 106 -19.27 6.20 7.61
N GLU A 107 -20.52 5.79 7.78
CA GLU A 107 -21.02 5.22 9.05
C GLU A 107 -20.25 3.98 9.45
N ARG A 108 -19.99 3.06 8.51
CA ARG A 108 -19.23 1.83 8.74
C ARG A 108 -17.78 2.11 9.18
N LEU A 109 -17.09 3.05 8.55
CA LEU A 109 -15.73 3.42 8.94
C LEU A 109 -15.68 4.02 10.36
N LEU A 110 -16.65 4.85 10.72
CA LEU A 110 -16.74 5.42 12.07
C LEU A 110 -17.09 4.34 13.12
N GLU A 111 -17.96 3.39 12.79
CA GLU A 111 -18.28 2.24 13.64
C GLU A 111 -17.03 1.38 13.92
N LEU A 112 -16.23 1.09 12.88
CA LEU A 112 -15.00 0.29 12.99
C LEU A 112 -13.91 0.99 13.81
N ASP A 113 -13.85 2.31 13.78
CA ASP A 113 -12.98 3.10 14.67
C ASP A 113 -13.49 3.06 16.13
N GLY A 114 -14.80 3.09 16.34
CA GLY A 114 -15.46 2.95 17.63
C GLY A 114 -15.56 4.23 18.46
N ARG A 115 -14.96 5.35 18.04
CA ARG A 115 -15.02 6.63 18.76
C ARG A 115 -16.23 7.45 18.31
N PRO A 116 -16.94 8.11 19.27
CA PRO A 116 -18.12 8.93 18.94
C PRO A 116 -17.72 10.26 18.28
N GLY A 117 -18.67 10.87 17.55
CA GLY A 117 -18.56 12.24 17.07
C GLY A 117 -17.60 12.43 15.89
N GLY A 118 -17.18 11.37 15.24
CA GLY A 118 -16.34 11.43 14.04
C GLY A 118 -17.08 11.96 12.81
N ARG A 119 -16.29 12.45 11.83
CA ARG A 119 -16.75 12.84 10.48
C ARG A 119 -15.81 12.25 9.45
N VAL A 120 -16.37 11.91 8.28
CA VAL A 120 -15.60 11.34 7.16
C VAL A 120 -15.62 12.31 5.98
N PHE A 121 -14.46 12.52 5.38
CA PHE A 121 -14.32 13.14 4.06
C PHE A 121 -13.73 12.10 3.10
N PHE A 122 -14.40 11.85 1.98
CA PHE A 122 -13.91 10.95 0.94
C PHE A 122 -13.17 11.69 -0.15
N CYS A 123 -12.12 11.05 -0.69
CA CYS A 123 -11.33 11.48 -1.84
C CYS A 123 -10.96 10.26 -2.71
N ASN A 124 -9.95 10.37 -3.59
CA ASN A 124 -9.68 9.33 -4.59
C ASN A 124 -8.33 8.62 -4.38
N SER A 125 -7.52 9.10 -3.47
CA SER A 125 -6.17 8.58 -3.23
C SER A 125 -5.67 8.90 -1.82
N GLY A 126 -4.61 8.22 -1.40
CA GLY A 126 -3.94 8.53 -0.14
C GLY A 126 -3.28 9.91 -0.15
N ALA A 127 -2.72 10.33 -1.29
CA ALA A 127 -2.16 11.68 -1.41
C ALA A 127 -3.23 12.75 -1.19
N GLU A 128 -4.43 12.60 -1.78
CA GLU A 128 -5.57 13.51 -1.53
C GLU A 128 -6.06 13.46 -0.09
N ALA A 129 -6.06 12.29 0.55
CA ALA A 129 -6.41 12.18 1.97
C ALA A 129 -5.42 12.97 2.85
N ASN A 130 -4.12 12.84 2.58
CA ASN A 130 -3.10 13.61 3.28
C ASN A 130 -3.14 15.11 2.95
N GLU A 131 -3.49 15.52 1.74
CA GLU A 131 -3.77 16.93 1.40
C GLU A 131 -4.96 17.48 2.22
N ALA A 132 -6.02 16.70 2.39
CA ALA A 132 -7.15 17.10 3.23
C ALA A 132 -6.74 17.22 4.69
N ALA A 133 -5.98 16.26 5.24
CA ALA A 133 -5.43 16.32 6.59
C ALA A 133 -4.47 17.52 6.77
N PHE A 134 -3.65 17.83 5.76
CA PHE A 134 -2.81 19.02 5.72
C PHE A 134 -3.66 20.31 5.80
N LYS A 135 -4.78 20.37 5.06
CA LYS A 135 -5.70 21.51 5.12
C LYS A 135 -6.44 21.59 6.46
N ILE A 136 -6.84 20.47 7.05
CA ILE A 136 -7.40 20.42 8.41
C ILE A 136 -6.39 21.03 9.40
N SER A 137 -5.12 20.64 9.33
CA SER A 137 -4.09 21.17 10.22
C SER A 137 -3.93 22.69 10.10
N ARG A 138 -4.01 23.25 8.89
CA ARG A 138 -3.97 24.70 8.64
C ARG A 138 -5.16 25.46 9.26
N ARG A 139 -6.29 24.78 9.44
CA ARG A 139 -7.48 25.38 10.07
C ARG A 139 -7.35 25.54 11.59
N THR A 140 -6.32 24.98 12.20
CA THR A 140 -5.97 25.27 13.61
C THR A 140 -5.44 26.71 13.82
N GLY A 141 -5.14 27.42 12.74
CA GLY A 141 -4.49 28.73 12.75
C GLY A 141 -2.96 28.68 12.85
N ARG A 142 -2.38 27.48 12.95
CA ARG A 142 -0.93 27.22 12.99
C ARG A 142 -0.43 26.73 11.64
N THR A 143 0.89 26.85 11.39
CA THR A 143 1.48 26.48 10.09
C THR A 143 2.51 25.36 10.17
N HIS A 144 3.21 25.25 11.30
CA HIS A 144 4.26 24.27 11.48
C HIS A 144 3.70 22.84 11.55
N LEU A 145 4.34 21.93 10.84
CA LEU A 145 4.01 20.49 10.79
C LEU A 145 5.26 19.67 11.12
N VAL A 146 5.06 18.52 11.73
CA VAL A 146 6.13 17.56 12.01
C VAL A 146 5.80 16.24 11.33
N ALA A 147 6.79 15.64 10.66
CA ALA A 147 6.73 14.30 10.10
C ALA A 147 8.04 13.55 10.39
N LEU A 148 8.12 12.26 10.03
CA LEU A 148 9.33 11.47 10.27
C LEU A 148 10.23 11.39 9.04
N GLN A 149 11.53 11.30 9.25
CA GLN A 149 12.46 10.88 8.22
C GLN A 149 12.09 9.49 7.71
N GLY A 150 12.23 9.26 6.41
CA GLY A 150 11.85 8.00 5.75
C GLY A 150 10.35 7.85 5.49
N ALA A 151 9.48 8.68 6.06
CA ALA A 151 8.02 8.63 5.84
C ALA A 151 7.64 8.87 4.37
N PHE A 152 6.50 8.29 3.97
CA PHE A 152 5.91 8.52 2.66
C PHE A 152 4.42 8.84 2.78
N HIS A 153 4.04 10.08 2.47
CA HIS A 153 2.67 10.57 2.59
C HIS A 153 2.01 10.90 1.24
N GLY A 154 2.74 10.81 0.13
CA GLY A 154 2.20 11.01 -1.22
C GLY A 154 3.11 11.82 -2.14
N ARG A 155 2.62 12.05 -3.37
CA ARG A 155 3.37 12.73 -4.46
C ARG A 155 2.78 14.09 -4.85
N THR A 156 1.62 14.49 -4.34
CA THR A 156 1.09 15.85 -4.49
C THR A 156 1.92 16.82 -3.65
N MET A 157 1.91 18.10 -3.97
CA MET A 157 2.88 19.05 -3.39
C MET A 157 2.83 19.13 -1.86
N GLY A 158 1.63 19.15 -1.23
CA GLY A 158 1.51 19.15 0.23
C GLY A 158 1.88 17.80 0.86
N ALA A 159 1.39 16.68 0.30
CA ALA A 159 1.76 15.35 0.75
C ALA A 159 3.26 15.05 0.53
N LEU A 160 3.86 15.60 -0.54
CA LEU A 160 5.29 15.50 -0.79
C LEU A 160 6.10 16.30 0.24
N ALA A 161 5.60 17.45 0.69
CA ALA A 161 6.23 18.20 1.76
C ALA A 161 6.33 17.42 3.07
N LEU A 162 5.32 16.57 3.37
CA LEU A 162 5.30 15.67 4.52
C LEU A 162 6.18 14.43 4.34
N THR A 163 6.50 14.05 3.09
CA THR A 163 7.27 12.85 2.75
C THR A 163 8.75 13.04 3.11
N GLY A 164 9.24 12.37 4.15
CA GLY A 164 10.60 12.53 4.69
C GLY A 164 11.70 11.86 3.88
N GLN A 165 11.65 11.97 2.55
CA GLN A 165 12.57 11.34 1.60
C GLN A 165 13.15 12.40 0.64
N PRO A 166 14.33 12.97 0.95
CA PRO A 166 14.93 14.09 0.20
C PRO A 166 15.01 13.84 -1.32
N ALA A 167 15.42 12.66 -1.75
CA ALA A 167 15.52 12.33 -3.17
C ALA A 167 14.19 12.48 -3.94
N LYS A 168 13.04 12.35 -3.27
CA LYS A 168 11.72 12.56 -3.87
C LYS A 168 11.28 14.03 -3.83
N GLN A 169 11.80 14.82 -2.87
CA GLN A 169 11.43 16.21 -2.65
C GLN A 169 12.25 17.19 -3.50
N ASP A 170 13.57 16.96 -3.59
CA ASP A 170 14.53 17.92 -4.12
C ASP A 170 14.21 18.42 -5.55
N PRO A 171 13.75 17.57 -6.49
CA PRO A 171 13.38 18.02 -7.83
C PRO A 171 12.21 19.01 -7.87
N PHE A 172 11.41 19.10 -6.78
CA PHE A 172 10.15 19.86 -6.74
C PHE A 172 10.16 21.02 -5.75
N ARG A 173 11.33 21.36 -5.17
CA ARG A 173 11.45 22.49 -4.26
C ARG A 173 11.28 23.84 -4.98
N PRO A 174 10.65 24.87 -4.32
CA PRO A 174 10.18 24.86 -2.93
C PRO A 174 8.86 24.13 -2.75
N LEU A 175 8.75 23.34 -1.67
CA LEU A 175 7.51 22.67 -1.29
C LEU A 175 6.67 23.54 -0.37
N PRO A 176 5.33 23.38 -0.37
CA PRO A 176 4.46 24.13 0.50
C PRO A 176 4.62 23.67 1.97
N GLY A 177 4.53 24.62 2.87
CA GLY A 177 4.47 24.34 4.29
C GLY A 177 5.78 24.57 5.03
N ASP A 178 5.63 24.57 6.32
CA ASP A 178 6.69 24.64 7.32
C ASP A 178 6.73 23.26 7.98
N VAL A 179 7.54 22.35 7.40
CA VAL A 179 7.59 20.95 7.81
C VAL A 179 8.97 20.60 8.37
N THR A 180 9.00 20.17 9.61
CA THR A 180 10.19 19.61 10.26
C THR A 180 10.14 18.08 10.20
N HIS A 181 11.19 17.45 9.66
CA HIS A 181 11.35 16.00 9.67
C HIS A 181 12.27 15.59 10.81
N VAL A 182 11.72 14.86 11.80
CA VAL A 182 12.49 14.33 12.94
C VAL A 182 12.97 12.91 12.66
N PRO A 183 14.05 12.45 13.31
CA PRO A 183 14.53 11.07 13.15
C PRO A 183 13.47 10.05 13.52
N PHE A 184 13.44 8.94 12.77
CA PHE A 184 12.51 7.84 13.02
C PHE A 184 12.73 7.22 14.41
N GLY A 185 11.66 7.08 15.18
CA GLY A 185 11.70 6.43 16.50
C GLY A 185 12.32 7.24 17.63
N ASP A 186 12.74 8.49 17.39
CA ASP A 186 13.31 9.37 18.40
C ASP A 186 12.21 10.23 19.08
N VAL A 187 11.77 9.80 20.27
CA VAL A 187 10.73 10.48 21.04
C VAL A 187 11.21 11.86 21.54
N GLU A 188 12.49 11.99 21.88
CA GLU A 188 13.02 13.26 22.38
C GLU A 188 13.15 14.29 21.25
N ALA A 189 13.56 13.87 20.06
CA ALA A 189 13.54 14.74 18.88
C ALA A 189 12.10 15.17 18.53
N LEU A 190 11.12 14.26 18.64
CA LEU A 190 9.70 14.58 18.45
C LEU A 190 9.25 15.63 19.50
N ARG A 191 9.58 15.40 20.78
CA ARG A 191 9.23 16.30 21.88
C ARG A 191 9.83 17.70 21.69
N ALA A 192 11.06 17.78 21.22
CA ALA A 192 11.75 19.05 20.97
C ALA A 192 11.15 19.82 19.77
N ALA A 193 10.68 19.10 18.75
CA ALA A 193 10.12 19.69 17.54
C ALA A 193 8.66 20.16 17.71
N VAL A 194 7.87 19.48 18.56
CA VAL A 194 6.44 19.79 18.76
C VAL A 194 6.26 20.86 19.82
N THR A 195 5.76 22.02 19.40
CA THR A 195 5.52 23.17 20.25
C THR A 195 4.07 23.64 20.16
N THR A 196 3.70 24.69 20.90
CA THR A 196 2.38 25.34 20.78
C THR A 196 2.12 25.96 19.41
N GLU A 197 3.14 26.15 18.58
CA GLU A 197 3.03 26.63 17.19
C GLU A 197 2.84 25.48 16.19
N THR A 198 2.97 24.22 16.63
CA THR A 198 2.80 23.05 15.77
C THR A 198 1.32 22.76 15.54
N ALA A 199 0.91 22.71 14.28
CA ALA A 199 -0.47 22.42 13.87
C ALA A 199 -0.78 20.92 13.95
N ALA A 200 0.12 20.08 13.44
CA ALA A 200 -0.07 18.62 13.43
C ALA A 200 1.27 17.87 13.37
N VAL A 201 1.22 16.64 13.88
CA VAL A 201 2.24 15.58 13.67
C VAL A 201 1.64 14.52 12.77
N PHE A 202 2.36 14.13 11.68
CA PHE A 202 1.96 13.08 10.75
C PHE A 202 2.84 11.85 10.95
N LEU A 203 2.23 10.70 11.21
CA LEU A 203 2.92 9.44 11.45
C LEU A 203 2.27 8.29 10.68
N GLU A 204 3.10 7.42 10.09
CA GLU A 204 2.68 6.08 9.67
C GLU A 204 2.94 5.11 10.84
N PRO A 205 1.99 4.29 11.29
CA PRO A 205 2.26 3.27 12.31
C PRO A 205 3.32 2.27 11.88
N VAL A 206 3.38 1.98 10.57
CA VAL A 206 4.45 1.23 9.91
C VAL A 206 4.85 1.99 8.66
N GLN A 207 6.09 2.43 8.54
CA GLN A 207 6.60 3.06 7.32
C GLN A 207 6.70 2.04 6.18
N GLY A 208 5.66 1.99 5.34
CA GLY A 208 5.54 0.99 4.29
C GLY A 208 6.61 1.13 3.20
N GLU A 209 6.82 2.35 2.69
CA GLU A 209 7.77 2.64 1.61
C GLU A 209 9.24 2.62 2.07
N ASN A 210 9.48 2.59 3.37
CA ASN A 210 10.81 2.44 3.95
C ASN A 210 11.14 0.97 4.32
N GLY A 211 10.44 0.01 3.71
CA GLY A 211 10.68 -1.41 3.91
C GLY A 211 9.93 -2.00 5.11
N ALA A 212 8.69 -1.58 5.33
CA ALA A 212 7.79 -2.05 6.36
C ALA A 212 8.36 -1.94 7.80
N ILE A 213 8.80 -0.75 8.18
CA ILE A 213 9.39 -0.49 9.51
C ILE A 213 8.29 -0.06 10.49
N PRO A 214 7.92 -0.87 11.51
CA PRO A 214 7.02 -0.47 12.57
C PRO A 214 7.66 0.63 13.44
N LEU A 215 6.83 1.56 13.93
CA LEU A 215 7.29 2.47 14.99
C LEU A 215 7.70 1.66 16.24
N PRO A 216 8.72 2.12 16.97
CA PRO A 216 9.09 1.48 18.24
C PRO A 216 7.93 1.38 19.22
N GLU A 217 7.92 0.35 20.04
CA GLU A 217 6.91 0.18 21.09
C GLU A 217 6.81 1.44 21.96
N GLY A 218 5.57 1.88 22.21
CA GLY A 218 5.28 3.08 23.00
C GLY A 218 5.45 4.41 22.25
N TYR A 219 5.99 4.43 21.03
CA TYR A 219 6.20 5.69 20.28
C TYR A 219 4.90 6.43 19.99
N LEU A 220 3.85 5.71 19.53
CA LEU A 220 2.54 6.32 19.26
C LEU A 220 1.90 6.88 20.54
N LYS A 221 2.08 6.22 21.66
CA LYS A 221 1.63 6.68 22.98
C LYS A 221 2.33 7.99 23.38
N ALA A 222 3.65 8.01 23.27
CA ALA A 222 4.45 9.22 23.52
C ALA A 222 4.06 10.38 22.58
N ALA A 223 3.87 10.10 21.29
CA ALA A 223 3.40 11.08 20.32
C ALA A 223 2.02 11.66 20.70
N ARG A 224 1.08 10.79 21.15
CA ARG A 224 -0.23 11.26 21.64
C ARG A 224 -0.11 12.16 22.88
N GLU A 225 0.74 11.80 23.83
CA GLU A 225 0.99 12.62 25.03
C GLU A 225 1.59 13.99 24.67
N ILE A 226 2.61 14.01 23.81
CA ILE A 226 3.27 15.23 23.35
C ILE A 226 2.26 16.14 22.61
N THR A 227 1.47 15.59 21.71
CA THR A 227 0.51 16.37 20.92
C THR A 227 -0.64 16.89 21.77
N ARG A 228 -1.13 16.12 22.75
CA ARG A 228 -2.13 16.60 23.73
C ARG A 228 -1.61 17.75 24.58
N ALA A 229 -0.37 17.67 25.04
CA ALA A 229 0.22 18.71 25.90
C ALA A 229 0.36 20.07 25.20
N THR A 230 0.47 20.11 23.88
CA THR A 230 0.64 21.32 23.08
C THR A 230 -0.63 21.73 22.32
N GLY A 231 -1.68 20.92 22.36
CA GLY A 231 -2.88 21.10 21.54
C GLY A 231 -2.62 20.94 20.04
N THR A 232 -1.60 20.15 19.69
CA THR A 232 -1.24 19.77 18.34
C THR A 232 -2.11 18.59 17.87
N LEU A 233 -2.52 18.56 16.60
CA LEU A 233 -3.26 17.40 16.05
C LEU A 233 -2.31 16.21 15.84
N LEU A 234 -2.75 15.01 16.24
CA LEU A 234 -2.12 13.75 15.84
C LEU A 234 -2.83 13.20 14.62
N VAL A 235 -2.13 13.13 13.49
CA VAL A 235 -2.61 12.54 12.24
C VAL A 235 -1.90 11.20 12.04
N LEU A 236 -2.66 10.11 12.00
CA LEU A 236 -2.13 8.81 11.65
C LEU A 236 -2.45 8.48 10.18
N ASP A 237 -1.38 8.31 9.41
CA ASP A 237 -1.45 7.86 8.04
C ASP A 237 -1.57 6.33 8.02
N GLU A 238 -2.79 5.86 7.92
CA GLU A 238 -3.14 4.43 7.85
C GLU A 238 -3.46 3.99 6.41
N ILE A 239 -2.96 4.74 5.42
CA ILE A 239 -3.17 4.44 3.99
C ILE A 239 -2.67 3.04 3.64
N GLN A 240 -1.56 2.61 4.25
CA GLN A 240 -1.02 1.28 4.01
C GLN A 240 -1.30 0.28 5.13
N THR A 241 -1.48 0.75 6.35
CA THR A 241 -1.66 -0.09 7.54
C THR A 241 -3.10 -0.40 7.88
N GLY A 242 -4.04 0.45 7.46
CA GLY A 242 -5.45 0.32 7.75
C GLY A 242 -6.17 -0.79 6.95
N VAL A 243 -7.45 -0.93 7.20
CA VAL A 243 -8.36 -1.85 6.52
C VAL A 243 -7.86 -3.31 6.61
N GLY A 244 -7.50 -3.75 7.82
CA GLY A 244 -7.17 -5.15 8.11
C GLY A 244 -5.71 -5.56 7.86
N ARG A 245 -4.88 -4.73 7.21
CA ARG A 245 -3.52 -5.06 6.78
C ARG A 245 -2.61 -5.58 7.91
N THR A 246 -2.74 -5.01 9.10
CA THR A 246 -1.95 -5.39 10.29
C THR A 246 -2.63 -6.42 11.19
N GLY A 247 -3.84 -6.88 10.81
CA GLY A 247 -4.68 -7.76 11.64
C GLY A 247 -5.57 -7.00 12.62
N HIS A 248 -5.66 -5.69 12.50
CA HIS A 248 -6.62 -4.78 13.12
C HIS A 248 -7.32 -3.98 12.04
N TRP A 249 -8.51 -3.42 12.31
CA TRP A 249 -9.16 -2.53 11.34
C TRP A 249 -8.26 -1.33 11.02
N PHE A 250 -7.71 -0.71 12.05
CA PHE A 250 -6.68 0.33 11.98
C PHE A 250 -5.50 -0.07 12.85
N ALA A 251 -4.28 0.14 12.40
CA ALA A 251 -3.10 -0.33 13.11
C ALA A 251 -2.95 0.27 14.51
N HIS A 252 -3.37 1.53 14.70
CA HIS A 252 -3.30 2.20 16.01
C HIS A 252 -4.18 1.53 17.09
N GLN A 253 -5.17 0.71 16.71
CA GLN A 253 -6.00 -0.03 17.66
C GLN A 253 -5.21 -1.13 18.41
N ALA A 254 -4.00 -1.47 17.96
CA ALA A 254 -3.10 -2.34 18.71
C ALA A 254 -2.48 -1.64 19.94
N ASP A 255 -2.44 -0.30 19.95
CA ASP A 255 -1.86 0.53 21.00
C ASP A 255 -2.96 1.14 21.87
N GLU A 256 -3.28 0.51 22.97
CA GLU A 256 -4.35 0.97 23.87
C GLU A 256 -4.14 2.43 24.31
N GLY A 257 -5.18 3.25 24.16
CA GLY A 257 -5.20 4.67 24.55
C GLY A 257 -4.59 5.63 23.51
N VAL A 258 -4.17 5.13 22.34
CA VAL A 258 -3.79 5.97 21.21
C VAL A 258 -5.05 6.37 20.44
N GLU A 259 -5.43 7.62 20.58
CA GLU A 259 -6.62 8.21 19.93
C GLU A 259 -6.15 9.35 19.02
N PRO A 260 -5.91 9.12 17.72
CA PRO A 260 -5.54 10.18 16.78
C PRO A 260 -6.70 11.16 16.58
N ASP A 261 -6.38 12.43 16.28
CA ASP A 261 -7.38 13.42 15.90
C ASP A 261 -7.84 13.22 14.45
N VAL A 262 -6.96 12.69 13.60
CA VAL A 262 -7.23 12.41 12.20
C VAL A 262 -6.60 11.09 11.79
N VAL A 263 -7.34 10.27 11.03
CA VAL A 263 -6.85 9.05 10.37
C VAL A 263 -7.04 9.21 8.86
N THR A 264 -6.00 8.95 8.08
CA THR A 264 -6.09 8.92 6.62
C THR A 264 -6.04 7.50 6.09
N LEU A 265 -6.93 7.18 5.15
CA LEU A 265 -7.12 5.86 4.56
C LEU A 265 -7.10 5.94 3.03
N ALA A 266 -6.69 4.86 2.38
CA ALA A 266 -6.85 4.64 0.94
C ALA A 266 -6.59 3.16 0.60
N LYS A 267 -5.92 2.88 -0.51
CA LYS A 267 -5.45 1.54 -0.92
C LYS A 267 -6.51 0.45 -0.75
N ALA A 268 -6.39 -0.37 0.30
CA ALA A 268 -7.28 -1.49 0.58
C ALA A 268 -8.76 -1.09 0.66
N LEU A 269 -9.06 0.16 1.05
CA LEU A 269 -10.43 0.66 1.22
C LEU A 269 -11.29 0.50 -0.04
N GLY A 270 -10.72 0.75 -1.22
CA GLY A 270 -11.45 0.70 -2.49
C GLY A 270 -11.47 -0.67 -3.16
N GLY A 271 -10.80 -1.69 -2.61
CA GLY A 271 -10.76 -3.04 -3.22
C GLY A 271 -10.18 -3.07 -4.64
N GLY A 272 -9.27 -2.15 -4.98
CA GLY A 272 -8.72 -1.94 -6.32
C GLY A 272 -9.27 -0.71 -7.05
N LEU A 273 -10.36 -0.10 -6.58
CA LEU A 273 -10.88 1.16 -7.10
C LEU A 273 -10.21 2.37 -6.42
N PRO A 274 -9.99 3.48 -7.15
CA PRO A 274 -9.47 4.71 -6.57
C PRO A 274 -10.38 5.24 -5.47
N MET A 275 -9.92 5.22 -4.23
CA MET A 275 -10.62 5.74 -3.06
C MET A 275 -9.63 6.13 -1.97
N GLY A 276 -9.93 7.21 -1.27
CA GLY A 276 -9.31 7.60 -0.03
C GLY A 276 -10.35 8.18 0.93
N ALA A 277 -10.01 8.23 2.21
CA ALA A 277 -10.86 8.81 3.23
C ALA A 277 -10.01 9.50 4.31
N VAL A 278 -10.61 10.50 4.93
CA VAL A 278 -10.13 11.14 6.15
C VAL A 278 -11.20 10.97 7.20
N LEU A 279 -10.85 10.33 8.32
CA LEU A 279 -11.68 10.29 9.51
C LEU A 279 -11.15 11.35 10.47
N ALA A 280 -11.97 12.29 10.87
CA ALA A 280 -11.60 13.34 11.81
C ALA A 280 -12.50 13.26 13.06
N PHE A 281 -11.91 13.49 14.23
CA PHE A 281 -12.58 13.32 15.52
C PHE A 281 -12.45 14.56 16.40
N GLY A 282 -13.39 14.73 17.32
CA GLY A 282 -13.40 15.86 18.24
C GLY A 282 -13.34 17.21 17.50
N PRO A 283 -12.53 18.17 17.97
CA PRO A 283 -12.40 19.49 17.32
C PRO A 283 -11.94 19.42 15.86
N ALA A 284 -11.14 18.41 15.48
CA ALA A 284 -10.66 18.27 14.11
C ALA A 284 -11.80 17.99 13.11
N ALA A 285 -12.89 17.36 13.55
CA ALA A 285 -14.06 17.07 12.73
C ALA A 285 -14.81 18.31 12.25
N GLU A 286 -14.63 19.45 12.93
CA GLU A 286 -15.34 20.71 12.66
C GLU A 286 -14.46 21.76 11.95
N LEU A 287 -13.17 21.46 11.69
CA LEU A 287 -12.23 22.42 11.13
C LEU A 287 -12.47 22.75 9.65
N LEU A 288 -12.97 21.80 8.85
CA LEU A 288 -13.37 22.06 7.46
C LEU A 288 -14.86 22.38 7.41
N THR A 289 -15.17 23.57 6.90
CA THR A 289 -16.56 24.05 6.73
C THR A 289 -16.93 24.13 5.25
N PRO A 290 -18.22 24.27 4.89
CA PRO A 290 -18.66 24.32 3.51
C PRO A 290 -17.85 25.29 2.64
N GLY A 291 -17.44 24.83 1.45
CA GLY A 291 -16.68 25.60 0.46
C GLY A 291 -15.16 25.61 0.65
N GLN A 292 -14.62 25.06 1.74
CA GLN A 292 -13.17 25.12 2.02
C GLN A 292 -12.36 23.98 1.38
N HIS A 293 -13.00 22.85 1.14
CA HIS A 293 -12.38 21.70 0.46
C HIS A 293 -13.44 20.86 -0.24
N GLY A 294 -13.04 20.08 -1.26
CA GLY A 294 -13.93 19.21 -1.99
C GLY A 294 -13.21 18.43 -3.08
N THR A 295 -13.94 17.52 -3.68
CA THR A 295 -13.50 16.67 -4.78
C THR A 295 -14.69 16.27 -5.62
N THR A 296 -14.52 16.13 -6.94
CA THR A 296 -15.60 15.72 -7.84
C THR A 296 -16.00 14.28 -7.63
N PHE A 297 -15.03 13.37 -7.53
CA PHE A 297 -15.25 11.92 -7.51
C PHE A 297 -15.16 11.29 -6.11
N GLY A 298 -14.65 11.99 -5.11
CA GLY A 298 -14.49 11.45 -3.76
C GLY A 298 -15.82 11.01 -3.16
N GLY A 299 -15.85 9.78 -2.65
CA GLY A 299 -17.09 9.15 -2.19
C GLY A 299 -18.02 8.69 -3.32
N ASN A 300 -17.50 8.49 -4.53
CA ASN A 300 -18.26 7.94 -5.65
C ASN A 300 -19.05 6.69 -5.23
N PRO A 301 -20.35 6.58 -5.55
CA PRO A 301 -21.20 5.48 -5.12
C PRO A 301 -20.65 4.08 -5.48
N VAL A 302 -20.00 3.96 -6.65
CA VAL A 302 -19.42 2.67 -7.09
C VAL A 302 -18.21 2.29 -6.23
N ALA A 303 -17.32 3.24 -5.97
CA ALA A 303 -16.17 3.00 -5.10
C ALA A 303 -16.62 2.78 -3.64
N ALA A 304 -17.67 3.48 -3.18
CA ALA A 304 -18.23 3.28 -1.85
C ALA A 304 -18.86 1.88 -1.70
N ALA A 305 -19.59 1.39 -2.71
CA ALA A 305 -20.12 0.03 -2.73
C ALA A 305 -19.00 -1.03 -2.72
N ALA A 306 -17.90 -0.78 -3.43
CA ALA A 306 -16.72 -1.64 -3.37
C ALA A 306 -16.09 -1.65 -1.96
N GLY A 307 -15.96 -0.47 -1.34
CA GLY A 307 -15.44 -0.34 0.02
C GLY A 307 -16.27 -1.09 1.05
N LEU A 308 -17.60 -0.99 0.99
CA LEU A 308 -18.51 -1.77 1.83
C LEU A 308 -18.29 -3.28 1.63
N ALA A 309 -18.23 -3.74 0.38
CA ALA A 309 -18.00 -5.16 0.08
C ALA A 309 -16.63 -5.65 0.63
N VAL A 310 -15.61 -4.80 0.62
CA VAL A 310 -14.30 -5.11 1.21
C VAL A 310 -14.43 -5.28 2.73
N LEU A 311 -15.04 -4.31 3.41
CA LEU A 311 -15.17 -4.33 4.88
C LEU A 311 -16.03 -5.52 5.35
N ASP A 312 -17.17 -5.76 4.68
CA ASP A 312 -18.08 -6.87 5.00
C ASP A 312 -17.40 -8.24 4.80
N THR A 313 -16.59 -8.38 3.75
CA THR A 313 -15.84 -9.62 3.50
C THR A 313 -14.75 -9.85 4.55
N ILE A 314 -13.98 -8.81 4.89
CA ILE A 314 -12.95 -8.90 5.95
C ILE A 314 -13.57 -9.37 7.27
N GLU A 315 -14.74 -8.86 7.62
CA GLU A 315 -15.45 -9.23 8.86
C GLU A 315 -16.02 -10.65 8.78
N SER A 316 -16.82 -10.93 7.73
CA SER A 316 -17.55 -12.21 7.63
C SER A 316 -16.64 -13.42 7.46
N GLU A 317 -15.46 -13.24 6.83
CA GLU A 317 -14.46 -14.30 6.65
C GLU A 317 -13.41 -14.33 7.79
N GLY A 318 -13.49 -13.44 8.77
CA GLY A 318 -12.56 -13.39 9.91
C GLY A 318 -11.13 -13.08 9.51
N LEU A 319 -10.94 -12.27 8.46
CA LEU A 319 -9.62 -12.04 7.85
C LEU A 319 -8.64 -11.32 8.79
N LEU A 320 -9.10 -10.58 9.80
CA LEU A 320 -8.18 -9.95 10.77
C LEU A 320 -7.36 -10.99 11.54
N GLU A 321 -7.99 -12.09 11.97
CA GLU A 321 -7.30 -13.19 12.65
C GLU A 321 -6.40 -13.95 11.66
N HIS A 322 -6.90 -14.21 10.46
CA HIS A 322 -6.15 -14.86 9.41
C HIS A 322 -4.85 -14.09 9.09
N VAL A 323 -4.92 -12.77 8.95
CA VAL A 323 -3.78 -11.88 8.71
C VAL A 323 -2.73 -12.00 9.80
N ARG A 324 -3.14 -12.03 11.07
CA ARG A 324 -2.19 -12.20 12.18
C ARG A 324 -1.49 -13.56 12.14
N LYS A 325 -2.25 -14.64 11.93
CA LYS A 325 -1.71 -16.01 11.86
C LYS A 325 -0.79 -16.20 10.67
N LEU A 326 -1.23 -15.76 9.50
CA LEU A 326 -0.47 -15.94 8.27
C LEU A 326 0.80 -15.06 8.26
N GLY A 327 0.70 -13.84 8.80
CA GLY A 327 1.84 -12.95 8.94
C GLY A 327 2.92 -13.54 9.85
N GLU A 328 2.53 -14.14 10.97
CA GLU A 328 3.46 -14.81 11.87
C GLU A 328 4.06 -16.08 11.23
N ARG A 329 3.25 -16.87 10.51
CA ARG A 329 3.74 -18.02 9.74
C ARG A 329 4.81 -17.62 8.71
N LEU A 330 4.59 -16.54 7.95
CA LEU A 330 5.56 -16.03 6.98
C LEU A 330 6.84 -15.55 7.69
N ARG A 331 6.71 -14.79 8.80
CA ARG A 331 7.85 -14.33 9.59
C ARG A 331 8.70 -15.51 10.06
N GLN A 332 8.09 -16.44 10.81
CA GLN A 332 8.78 -17.62 11.35
C GLN A 332 9.38 -18.49 10.25
N GLY A 333 8.65 -18.68 9.14
CA GLY A 333 9.12 -19.47 8.01
C GLY A 333 10.35 -18.88 7.34
N VAL A 334 10.42 -17.56 7.16
CA VAL A 334 11.60 -16.89 6.60
C VAL A 334 12.77 -16.93 7.57
N GLU A 335 12.56 -16.67 8.85
CA GLU A 335 13.62 -16.67 9.87
C GLU A 335 14.18 -18.07 10.12
N ALA A 336 13.33 -19.09 10.07
CA ALA A 336 13.72 -20.50 10.21
C ALA A 336 14.64 -21.01 9.09
N LEU A 337 14.70 -20.32 7.93
CA LEU A 337 15.62 -20.68 6.86
C LEU A 337 17.09 -20.56 7.28
N GLY A 338 17.41 -19.65 8.21
CA GLY A 338 18.78 -19.39 8.63
C GLY A 338 19.72 -18.99 7.48
N ASP A 339 19.14 -18.40 6.41
CA ASP A 339 19.91 -18.02 5.22
C ASP A 339 20.80 -16.79 5.53
N PRO A 340 22.10 -16.82 5.22
CA PRO A 340 23.03 -15.74 5.56
C PRO A 340 22.69 -14.39 4.90
N LEU A 341 21.89 -14.39 3.84
CA LEU A 341 21.44 -13.16 3.20
C LEU A 341 20.23 -12.50 3.94
N VAL A 342 19.56 -13.23 4.83
CA VAL A 342 18.44 -12.73 5.62
C VAL A 342 18.92 -12.35 7.01
N SER A 343 18.73 -11.08 7.39
CA SER A 343 19.04 -10.60 8.75
C SER A 343 17.89 -10.92 9.71
N HIS A 344 16.69 -10.48 9.39
CA HIS A 344 15.47 -10.67 10.18
C HIS A 344 14.23 -10.30 9.35
N VAL A 345 13.03 -10.55 9.91
CA VAL A 345 11.77 -10.07 9.34
C VAL A 345 11.14 -9.04 10.28
N ARG A 346 10.68 -7.92 9.74
CA ARG A 346 9.98 -6.84 10.48
C ARG A 346 8.61 -6.55 9.86
N GLY A 347 7.78 -5.77 10.54
CA GLY A 347 6.44 -5.39 10.07
C GLY A 347 5.34 -5.91 10.98
N ALA A 348 4.08 -5.84 10.54
CA ALA A 348 2.90 -6.27 11.27
C ALA A 348 1.86 -6.91 10.32
N GLY A 349 1.25 -8.01 10.77
CA GLY A 349 0.27 -8.76 9.96
C GLY A 349 0.85 -9.14 8.61
N LEU A 350 0.17 -8.77 7.52
CA LEU A 350 0.61 -8.99 6.14
C LEU A 350 1.26 -7.74 5.50
N LEU A 351 1.91 -6.92 6.29
CA LEU A 351 2.84 -5.88 5.84
C LEU A 351 4.21 -6.19 6.43
N LEU A 352 5.01 -6.98 5.72
CA LEU A 352 6.28 -7.51 6.19
C LEU A 352 7.45 -7.00 5.33
N GLY A 353 8.60 -6.83 5.96
CA GLY A 353 9.88 -6.54 5.32
C GLY A 353 10.89 -7.63 5.66
N ILE A 354 11.35 -8.37 4.65
CA ILE A 354 12.48 -9.30 4.79
C ILE A 354 13.74 -8.43 4.68
N VAL A 355 14.42 -8.22 5.79
CA VAL A 355 15.64 -7.40 5.86
C VAL A 355 16.82 -8.24 5.46
N LEU A 356 17.60 -7.72 4.52
CA LEU A 356 18.76 -8.39 3.95
C LEU A 356 20.06 -7.88 4.60
N THR A 357 21.08 -8.72 4.63
CA THR A 357 22.43 -8.37 5.10
C THR A 357 23.22 -7.54 4.08
N GLU A 358 22.73 -7.47 2.82
CA GLU A 358 23.35 -6.76 1.71
C GLU A 358 22.29 -5.97 0.91
N PRO A 359 22.65 -4.88 0.19
CA PRO A 359 21.72 -4.06 -0.58
C PRO A 359 21.36 -4.70 -1.94
N VAL A 360 20.76 -5.89 -1.92
CA VAL A 360 20.47 -6.71 -3.11
C VAL A 360 18.98 -6.99 -3.31
N SER A 361 18.08 -6.22 -2.69
CA SER A 361 16.63 -6.44 -2.76
C SER A 361 16.10 -6.48 -4.20
N ALA A 362 16.62 -5.65 -5.10
CA ALA A 362 16.24 -5.66 -6.52
C ALA A 362 16.58 -6.98 -7.21
N ARG A 363 17.72 -7.62 -6.83
CA ARG A 363 18.08 -8.95 -7.35
C ARG A 363 17.18 -10.03 -6.78
N VAL A 364 16.81 -9.93 -5.50
CA VAL A 364 15.83 -10.84 -4.88
C VAL A 364 14.46 -10.72 -5.55
N GLN A 365 14.01 -9.49 -5.81
CA GLN A 365 12.76 -9.27 -6.54
C GLN A 365 12.78 -9.89 -7.94
N ALA A 366 13.86 -9.72 -8.69
CA ALA A 366 14.01 -10.30 -10.03
C ALA A 366 14.00 -11.84 -9.98
N ALA A 367 14.77 -12.46 -9.06
CA ALA A 367 14.81 -13.91 -8.90
C ALA A 367 13.45 -14.48 -8.42
N ALA A 368 12.74 -13.77 -7.53
CA ALA A 368 11.40 -14.14 -7.10
C ALA A 368 10.41 -14.10 -8.27
N GLN A 369 10.47 -13.07 -9.12
CA GLN A 369 9.65 -12.95 -10.32
C GLN A 369 9.89 -14.11 -11.29
N GLU A 370 11.14 -14.51 -11.50
CA GLU A 370 11.45 -15.69 -12.30
C GLU A 370 10.89 -16.98 -11.71
N ALA A 371 10.90 -17.09 -10.38
CA ALA A 371 10.31 -18.19 -9.63
C ALA A 371 8.77 -18.15 -9.54
N GLY A 372 8.10 -17.13 -10.12
CA GLY A 372 6.65 -16.99 -10.13
C GLY A 372 6.06 -16.29 -8.90
N PHE A 373 6.84 -15.46 -8.19
CA PHE A 373 6.36 -14.68 -7.05
C PHE A 373 6.62 -13.18 -7.25
N LEU A 374 5.57 -12.36 -7.07
CA LEU A 374 5.69 -10.91 -7.16
C LEU A 374 5.90 -10.32 -5.77
N VAL A 375 7.10 -9.83 -5.53
CA VAL A 375 7.51 -9.12 -4.31
C VAL A 375 8.02 -7.73 -4.67
N ASN A 376 8.33 -6.89 -3.69
CA ASN A 376 8.80 -5.52 -3.95
C ASN A 376 10.13 -5.21 -3.24
N ALA A 377 11.12 -4.76 -4.00
CA ALA A 377 12.33 -4.15 -3.49
C ALA A 377 12.04 -2.72 -3.02
N ALA A 378 11.50 -2.57 -1.81
CA ALA A 378 11.05 -1.27 -1.29
C ALA A 378 12.22 -0.33 -1.01
N VAL A 379 13.30 -0.86 -0.44
CA VAL A 379 14.59 -0.20 -0.18
C VAL A 379 15.72 -1.17 -0.53
N PRO A 380 16.96 -0.70 -0.72
CA PRO A 380 18.05 -1.55 -1.21
C PRO A 380 18.29 -2.83 -0.40
N ASP A 381 18.03 -2.81 0.90
CA ASP A 381 18.27 -3.89 1.87
C ASP A 381 17.00 -4.53 2.43
N ALA A 382 15.81 -4.25 1.84
CA ALA A 382 14.58 -4.91 2.28
C ALA A 382 13.62 -5.23 1.15
N VAL A 383 13.12 -6.47 1.16
CA VAL A 383 12.05 -6.95 0.30
C VAL A 383 10.73 -6.89 1.06
N ARG A 384 9.78 -6.10 0.54
CA ARG A 384 8.44 -5.96 1.13
C ARG A 384 7.50 -7.03 0.61
N LEU A 385 6.73 -7.61 1.53
CA LEU A 385 5.56 -8.43 1.27
C LEU A 385 4.32 -7.67 1.75
N ALA A 386 3.32 -7.56 0.88
CA ALA A 386 2.01 -6.99 1.17
C ALA A 386 0.92 -7.71 0.37
N PRO A 387 0.80 -9.04 0.50
CA PRO A 387 -0.12 -9.85 -0.28
C PRO A 387 -1.57 -9.48 -0.03
N PRO A 388 -2.53 -9.95 -0.85
CA PRO A 388 -3.94 -9.97 -0.49
C PRO A 388 -4.18 -10.59 0.89
N LEU A 389 -5.17 -10.09 1.64
CA LEU A 389 -5.51 -10.62 2.97
C LEU A 389 -6.07 -12.04 2.88
N VAL A 390 -6.57 -12.41 1.70
CA VAL A 390 -7.08 -13.74 1.36
C VAL A 390 -6.00 -14.72 0.89
N LEU A 391 -4.70 -14.34 0.92
CA LEU A 391 -3.61 -15.26 0.61
C LEU A 391 -3.73 -16.52 1.48
N THR A 392 -3.72 -17.68 0.85
CA THR A 392 -3.87 -18.97 1.55
C THR A 392 -2.57 -19.39 2.24
N GLU A 393 -2.68 -20.24 3.27
CA GLU A 393 -1.49 -20.86 3.90
C GLU A 393 -0.68 -21.66 2.88
N GLN A 394 -1.35 -22.35 1.95
CA GLN A 394 -0.69 -23.13 0.90
C GLN A 394 0.16 -22.24 -0.03
N GLU A 395 -0.33 -21.07 -0.40
CA GLU A 395 0.41 -20.11 -1.23
C GLU A 395 1.59 -19.50 -0.48
N ALA A 396 1.40 -19.21 0.80
CA ALA A 396 2.50 -18.77 1.69
C ALA A 396 3.59 -19.84 1.81
N ASP A 397 3.20 -21.12 2.01
CA ASP A 397 4.13 -22.24 2.08
C ASP A 397 4.86 -22.48 0.77
N ALA A 398 4.20 -22.29 -0.37
CA ALA A 398 4.83 -22.37 -1.68
C ALA A 398 5.92 -21.30 -1.84
N PHE A 399 5.67 -20.08 -1.38
CA PHE A 399 6.69 -19.03 -1.34
C PHE A 399 7.86 -19.40 -0.42
N LEU A 400 7.58 -19.84 0.82
CA LEU A 400 8.59 -20.24 1.78
C LEU A 400 9.46 -21.39 1.25
N ALA A 401 8.87 -22.36 0.54
CA ALA A 401 9.59 -23.45 -0.09
C ALA A 401 10.48 -22.99 -1.26
N ALA A 402 10.08 -21.96 -2.00
CA ALA A 402 10.83 -21.41 -3.13
C ALA A 402 11.95 -20.45 -2.69
N LEU A 403 11.77 -19.77 -1.55
CA LEU A 403 12.65 -18.69 -1.10
C LEU A 403 14.14 -19.11 -0.96
N PRO A 404 14.51 -20.30 -0.44
CA PRO A 404 15.91 -20.72 -0.41
C PRO A 404 16.57 -20.78 -1.79
N GLY A 405 15.83 -21.22 -2.81
CA GLY A 405 16.29 -21.23 -4.20
C GLY A 405 16.49 -19.82 -4.75
N ILE A 406 15.55 -18.92 -4.48
CA ILE A 406 15.61 -17.49 -4.85
C ILE A 406 16.86 -16.84 -4.25
N LEU A 407 17.06 -16.98 -2.94
CA LEU A 407 18.20 -16.40 -2.22
C LEU A 407 19.55 -16.99 -2.70
N ARG A 408 19.61 -18.30 -2.97
CA ARG A 408 20.79 -18.95 -3.52
C ARG A 408 21.14 -18.38 -4.90
N THR A 409 20.18 -18.20 -5.80
CA THR A 409 20.39 -17.57 -7.13
C THR A 409 21.01 -16.18 -6.99
N VAL A 410 20.59 -15.40 -5.98
CA VAL A 410 21.16 -14.08 -5.71
C VAL A 410 22.59 -14.15 -5.19
N ARG A 411 22.90 -15.11 -4.32
CA ARG A 411 24.27 -15.28 -3.80
C ARG A 411 25.25 -15.78 -4.87
N GLU A 412 24.83 -16.73 -5.71
CA GLU A 412 25.67 -17.39 -6.70
C GLU A 412 25.76 -16.63 -8.03
N GLY A 413 24.80 -15.76 -8.31
CA GLY A 413 24.77 -14.96 -9.53
C GLY A 413 25.82 -13.86 -9.54
N ALA A 414 26.52 -13.66 -10.68
CA ALA A 414 27.39 -12.51 -10.93
C ALA A 414 26.61 -11.19 -10.72
N PRO A 415 27.29 -10.07 -10.39
CA PRO A 415 26.61 -8.78 -10.26
C PRO A 415 25.80 -8.53 -11.52
N ALA A 416 24.50 -8.26 -11.36
CA ALA A 416 23.68 -7.79 -12.47
C ALA A 416 24.34 -6.51 -12.96
N ASP A 417 24.74 -6.49 -14.25
CA ASP A 417 25.26 -5.30 -14.90
C ASP A 417 24.32 -4.14 -14.60
N ALA A 418 24.86 -3.14 -13.93
CA ALA A 418 24.15 -1.90 -13.64
C ALA A 418 23.91 -1.19 -14.98
N ASN A 419 22.68 -1.25 -15.50
CA ASN A 419 22.16 -0.37 -16.54
C ASN A 419 20.93 0.37 -16.03
#